data_e2148fa9a030cb7a4195aa78012bc281
#
_entry.id   e2148fa9a030cb7a4195aa78012bc281
#
_cell.length_a   1.000
_cell.length_b   1.000
_cell.length_c   1.000
_cell.angle_alpha   90.00
_cell.angle_beta   90.00
_cell.angle_gamma   90.00
#
_symmetry.space_group_name_H-M   'P 1'
#
loop_
_entity.id
_entity.type
_entity.pdbx_description
1 polymer ?
#
loop_
_entity_poly.entity_id
_entity_poly.type
_entity_poly.pdbx_seq_one_letter_code
_entity_poly.pdbx_strand_id
1 'polypeptide(L)'
;MAIMAMCMPILPGKKDMWKGMIDEVKKDPNFAASREAAGVHERTFLQETPHGDFIILTYEGENPEAGFAQIMANMPPEFAAFAKEVHGLDVNAGPPPMPTLAFDSRA
;
A
#
# COMPACT_ATOMS: atom_id res chain seq x y z
N MET A 1 -15.64 -4.19 11.45
CA MET A 1 -14.57 -4.55 10.52
C MET A 1 -13.24 -4.03 11.03
N ALA A 2 -12.17 -4.81 10.82
CA ALA A 2 -10.83 -4.40 11.23
C ALA A 2 -10.19 -3.53 10.16
N ILE A 3 -9.23 -2.71 10.57
CA ILE A 3 -8.47 -1.87 9.65
C ILE A 3 -6.97 -2.02 9.96
N MET A 4 -6.18 -2.04 8.90
CA MET A 4 -4.73 -2.07 8.95
C MET A 4 -4.20 -0.88 8.16
N ALA A 5 -3.13 -0.26 8.63
CA ALA A 5 -2.52 0.87 7.93
C ALA A 5 -1.04 0.58 7.64
N MET A 6 -0.53 1.23 6.60
CA MET A 6 0.88 1.17 6.23
C MET A 6 1.32 2.55 5.76
N CYS A 7 2.54 2.95 6.12
CA CYS A 7 3.13 4.20 5.68
C CYS A 7 4.48 3.92 5.02
N MET A 8 4.69 4.47 3.82
CA MET A 8 5.96 4.32 3.11
C MET A 8 6.40 5.67 2.55
N PRO A 9 7.71 5.95 2.52
CA PRO A 9 8.20 7.15 1.87
C PRO A 9 8.11 7.02 0.35
N ILE A 10 8.02 8.16 -0.32
CA ILE A 10 8.32 8.26 -1.74
C ILE A 10 9.74 8.80 -1.83
N LEU A 11 10.65 8.04 -2.44
CA LEU A 11 12.05 8.47 -2.55
C LEU A 11 12.16 9.75 -3.38
N PRO A 12 13.20 10.57 -3.13
CA PRO A 12 13.38 11.82 -3.87
C PRO A 12 13.35 11.62 -5.38
N GLY A 13 12.57 12.44 -6.08
CA GLY A 13 12.45 12.39 -7.53
C GLY A 13 11.50 11.32 -8.07
N LYS A 14 10.83 10.56 -7.22
CA LYS A 14 9.98 9.43 -7.64
C LYS A 14 8.48 9.71 -7.59
N LYS A 15 8.06 10.92 -7.16
CA LYS A 15 6.63 11.23 -7.02
C LYS A 15 5.87 11.14 -8.34
N ASP A 16 6.45 11.61 -9.44
CA ASP A 16 5.77 11.56 -10.74
C ASP A 16 5.59 10.12 -11.21
N MET A 17 6.56 9.26 -10.97
CA MET A 17 6.45 7.82 -11.26
C MET A 17 5.32 7.19 -10.44
N TRP A 18 5.22 7.54 -9.16
CA TRP A 18 4.14 7.06 -8.31
C TRP A 18 2.77 7.53 -8.79
N LYS A 19 2.63 8.82 -9.14
CA LYS A 19 1.37 9.36 -9.68
C LYS A 19 0.96 8.66 -10.97
N GLY A 20 1.91 8.36 -11.84
CA GLY A 20 1.65 7.62 -13.09
C GLY A 20 1.12 6.23 -12.79
N MET A 21 1.68 5.54 -11.81
CA MET A 21 1.20 4.21 -11.39
C MET A 21 -0.23 4.29 -10.85
N ILE A 22 -0.52 5.28 -10.01
CA ILE A 22 -1.88 5.47 -9.48
C ILE A 22 -2.89 5.68 -10.62
N ASP A 23 -2.52 6.47 -11.63
CA ASP A 23 -3.40 6.69 -12.78
C ASP A 23 -3.69 5.38 -13.53
N GLU A 24 -2.68 4.52 -13.68
CA GLU A 24 -2.86 3.21 -14.30
C GLU A 24 -3.74 2.28 -13.45
N VAL A 25 -3.51 2.27 -12.14
CA VAL A 25 -4.29 1.45 -11.20
C VAL A 25 -5.77 1.83 -11.23
N LYS A 26 -6.08 3.11 -11.34
CA LYS A 26 -7.47 3.59 -11.41
C LYS A 26 -8.22 3.06 -12.63
N LYS A 27 -7.49 2.72 -13.68
CA LYS A 27 -8.07 2.24 -14.96
C LYS A 27 -8.06 0.71 -15.07
N ASP A 28 -7.40 0.02 -14.15
CA ASP A 28 -7.20 -1.42 -14.24
C ASP A 28 -8.24 -2.17 -13.39
N PRO A 29 -9.24 -2.81 -14.02
CA PRO A 29 -10.25 -3.57 -13.27
C PRO A 29 -9.66 -4.78 -12.53
N ASN A 30 -8.53 -5.31 -12.99
CA ASN A 30 -7.88 -6.44 -12.34
C ASN A 30 -7.30 -6.05 -10.99
N PHE A 31 -6.85 -4.80 -10.84
CA PHE A 31 -6.33 -4.32 -9.57
C PHE A 31 -7.45 -4.31 -8.50
N ALA A 32 -8.58 -3.70 -8.82
CA ALA A 32 -9.73 -3.68 -7.90
C ALA A 32 -10.21 -5.10 -7.59
N ALA A 33 -10.28 -5.96 -8.61
CA ALA A 33 -10.71 -7.35 -8.44
C ALA A 33 -9.78 -8.13 -7.49
N SER A 34 -8.47 -7.86 -7.52
CA SER A 34 -7.52 -8.53 -6.63
C SER A 34 -7.77 -8.17 -5.16
N ARG A 35 -8.19 -6.93 -4.89
CA ARG A 35 -8.52 -6.48 -3.53
C ARG A 35 -9.82 -7.08 -3.05
N GLU A 36 -10.83 -7.16 -3.91
CA GLU A 36 -12.08 -7.85 -3.60
C GLU A 36 -11.83 -9.32 -3.28
N ALA A 37 -11.00 -10.00 -4.07
CA ALA A 37 -10.62 -11.39 -3.83
C ALA A 37 -9.88 -11.57 -2.50
N ALA A 38 -9.12 -10.57 -2.07
CA ALA A 38 -8.40 -10.58 -0.80
C ALA A 38 -9.30 -10.18 0.38
N GLY A 39 -10.54 -9.76 0.13
CA GLY A 39 -11.49 -9.38 1.17
C GLY A 39 -11.16 -8.06 1.84
N VAL A 40 -10.54 -7.12 1.11
CA VAL A 40 -10.15 -5.83 1.66
C VAL A 40 -10.61 -4.66 0.80
N HIS A 41 -10.92 -3.56 1.46
CA HIS A 41 -11.11 -2.25 0.83
C HIS A 41 -9.83 -1.46 1.05
N GLU A 42 -9.08 -1.23 -0.01
CA GLU A 42 -7.81 -0.50 0.04
C GLU A 42 -8.02 0.96 -0.32
N ARG A 43 -7.44 1.86 0.48
CA ARG A 43 -7.37 3.29 0.18
C ARG A 43 -5.91 3.73 0.26
N THR A 44 -5.54 4.66 -0.61
CA THR A 44 -4.19 5.22 -0.65
C THR A 44 -4.27 6.73 -0.54
N PHE A 45 -3.50 7.29 0.39
CA PHE A 45 -3.40 8.73 0.62
C PHE A 45 -1.98 9.19 0.30
N LEU A 46 -1.85 10.37 -0.32
CA LEU A 46 -0.57 11.03 -0.52
C LEU A 46 -0.41 12.12 0.54
N GLN A 47 0.67 12.05 1.30
CA GLN A 47 1.04 13.07 2.29
C GLN A 47 2.28 13.81 1.79
N GLU A 48 2.11 15.08 1.41
CA GLU A 48 3.22 15.91 0.96
C GLU A 48 3.69 16.77 2.13
N THR A 49 5.02 16.77 2.38
CA THR A 49 5.62 17.57 3.46
C THR A 49 6.86 18.29 2.94
N PRO A 50 7.31 19.35 3.63
CA PRO A 50 8.56 20.03 3.25
C PRO A 50 9.80 19.15 3.33
N HIS A 51 9.74 18.04 4.09
CA HIS A 51 10.88 17.14 4.32
C HIS A 51 10.78 15.84 3.53
N GLY A 52 9.79 15.71 2.67
CA GLY A 52 9.60 14.53 1.85
C GLY A 52 8.13 14.14 1.76
N ASP A 53 7.85 13.20 0.86
CA ASP A 53 6.49 12.75 0.61
C ASP A 53 6.33 11.31 1.08
N PHE A 54 5.09 10.98 1.48
CA PHE A 54 4.76 9.65 1.99
C PHE A 54 3.45 9.19 1.39
N ILE A 55 3.27 7.89 1.29
CA ILE A 55 1.96 7.31 1.03
C ILE A 55 1.47 6.60 2.28
N ILE A 56 0.17 6.66 2.50
CA ILE A 56 -0.50 5.98 3.61
C ILE A 56 -1.56 5.10 2.97
N LEU A 57 -1.44 3.78 3.22
CA LEU A 57 -2.40 2.81 2.72
C LEU A 57 -3.24 2.30 3.88
N THR A 58 -4.54 2.13 3.64
CA THR A 58 -5.41 1.46 4.61
C THR A 58 -6.09 0.29 3.94
N TYR A 59 -6.19 -0.81 4.70
CA TYR A 59 -6.87 -2.03 4.28
C TYR A 59 -7.94 -2.34 5.31
N GLU A 60 -9.19 -2.34 4.89
CA GLU A 60 -10.33 -2.57 5.77
C GLU A 60 -11.08 -3.83 5.35
N GLY A 61 -11.41 -4.70 6.30
CA GLY A 61 -12.12 -5.95 6.03
C GLY A 61 -12.26 -6.80 7.27
N GLU A 62 -12.71 -8.04 7.09
CA GLU A 62 -12.85 -8.99 8.19
C GLU A 62 -11.49 -9.39 8.76
N ASN A 63 -10.51 -9.61 7.89
CA ASN A 63 -9.14 -9.96 8.28
C ASN A 63 -8.15 -9.28 7.34
N PRO A 64 -7.87 -7.98 7.55
CA PRO A 64 -7.00 -7.24 6.63
C PRO A 64 -5.56 -7.74 6.60
N GLU A 65 -5.03 -8.32 7.69
CA GLU A 65 -3.70 -8.89 7.71
C GLU A 65 -3.58 -10.09 6.76
N ALA A 66 -4.58 -10.98 6.77
CA ALA A 66 -4.62 -12.11 5.85
C ALA A 66 -4.79 -11.65 4.40
N GLY A 67 -5.63 -10.63 4.18
CA GLY A 67 -5.82 -10.03 2.86
C GLY A 67 -4.53 -9.42 2.33
N PHE A 68 -3.82 -8.68 3.16
CA PHE A 68 -2.53 -8.10 2.80
C PHE A 68 -1.51 -9.18 2.46
N ALA A 69 -1.44 -10.25 3.26
CA ALA A 69 -0.53 -11.37 3.00
C ALA A 69 -0.83 -12.02 1.64
N GLN A 70 -2.11 -12.18 1.30
CA GLN A 70 -2.52 -12.71 0.00
C GLN A 70 -2.07 -11.80 -1.15
N ILE A 71 -2.25 -10.48 -1.00
CA ILE A 71 -1.81 -9.49 -1.99
C ILE A 71 -0.30 -9.58 -2.18
N MET A 72 0.47 -9.65 -1.10
CA MET A 72 1.93 -9.74 -1.17
C MET A 72 2.39 -11.04 -1.82
N ALA A 73 1.72 -12.15 -1.51
CA ALA A 73 2.08 -13.46 -2.07
C ALA A 73 1.84 -13.53 -3.59
N ASN A 74 0.91 -12.74 -4.11
CA ASN A 74 0.54 -12.73 -5.53
C ASN A 74 1.03 -11.48 -6.25
N MET A 75 1.95 -10.73 -5.65
CA MET A 75 2.45 -9.48 -6.23
C MET A 75 3.22 -9.75 -7.53
N PRO A 76 2.83 -9.11 -8.65
CA PRO A 76 3.60 -9.24 -9.89
C PRO A 76 5.02 -8.69 -9.73
N PRO A 77 6.01 -9.27 -10.46
CA PRO A 77 7.41 -8.81 -10.36
C PRO A 77 7.60 -7.31 -10.63
N GLU A 78 6.82 -6.74 -11.55
CA GLU A 78 6.89 -5.31 -11.87
C GLU A 78 6.48 -4.43 -10.70
N PHE A 79 5.53 -4.88 -9.87
CA PHE A 79 5.14 -4.14 -8.65
C PHE A 79 6.22 -4.26 -7.57
N ALA A 80 6.89 -5.40 -7.46
CA ALA A 80 8.00 -5.57 -6.53
C ALA A 80 9.16 -4.64 -6.91
N ALA A 81 9.48 -4.55 -8.20
CA ALA A 81 10.51 -3.64 -8.70
C ALA A 81 10.13 -2.17 -8.47
N PHE A 82 8.86 -1.83 -8.69
CA PHE A 82 8.32 -0.50 -8.44
C PHE A 82 8.45 -0.12 -6.96
N ALA A 83 8.07 -1.03 -6.05
CA ALA A 83 8.14 -0.78 -4.62
C ALA A 83 9.57 -0.48 -4.17
N LYS A 84 10.56 -1.19 -4.73
CA LYS A 84 11.96 -0.95 -4.42
C LYS A 84 12.43 0.40 -4.95
N GLU A 85 12.09 0.72 -6.20
CA GLU A 85 12.54 1.96 -6.84
C GLU A 85 11.90 3.20 -6.22
N VAL A 86 10.60 3.17 -5.96
CA VAL A 86 9.84 4.34 -5.53
C VAL A 86 9.84 4.50 -4.02
N HIS A 87 9.77 3.41 -3.28
CA HIS A 87 9.62 3.42 -1.82
C HIS A 87 10.84 2.89 -1.07
N GLY A 88 11.83 2.34 -1.78
CA GLY A 88 12.98 1.72 -1.15
C GLY A 88 12.63 0.41 -0.44
N LEU A 89 11.48 -0.18 -0.75
CA LEU A 89 11.00 -1.39 -0.10
C LEU A 89 11.46 -2.64 -0.86
N ASP A 90 12.22 -3.49 -0.17
CA ASP A 90 12.58 -4.81 -0.70
C ASP A 90 11.58 -5.84 -0.18
N VAL A 91 10.66 -6.26 -1.05
CA VAL A 91 9.60 -7.21 -0.65
C VAL A 91 10.15 -8.58 -0.28
N ASN A 92 11.38 -8.91 -0.70
CA ASN A 92 12.03 -10.18 -0.35
C ASN A 92 12.71 -10.14 1.01
N ALA A 93 12.90 -8.96 1.59
CA ALA A 93 13.52 -8.80 2.91
C ALA A 93 12.50 -8.93 4.05
N GLY A 94 11.24 -9.21 3.73
CA GLY A 94 10.16 -9.29 4.70
C GLY A 94 9.31 -8.02 4.73
N PRO A 95 8.25 -7.99 5.52
CA PRO A 95 7.38 -6.83 5.59
C PRO A 95 8.08 -5.64 6.23
N PRO A 96 7.76 -4.40 5.80
CA PRO A 96 8.29 -3.21 6.47
C PRO A 96 7.70 -3.08 7.87
N PRO A 97 8.31 -2.27 8.74
CA PRO A 97 7.68 -1.95 10.02
C PRO A 97 6.29 -1.36 9.79
N MET A 98 5.29 -1.90 10.48
CA MET A 98 3.91 -1.50 10.30
C MET A 98 3.47 -0.56 11.42
N PRO A 99 2.66 0.47 11.11
CA PRO A 99 2.07 1.31 12.14
C PRO A 99 1.26 0.49 13.13
N THR A 100 1.35 0.84 14.40
CA THR A 100 0.58 0.22 15.47
C THR A 100 -0.67 1.05 15.72
N LEU A 101 -1.83 0.41 15.83
CA LEU A 101 -3.05 1.11 16.22
C LEU A 101 -2.88 1.58 17.67
N ALA A 102 -2.79 2.90 17.85
CA ALA A 102 -2.57 3.49 19.16
C ALA A 102 -3.87 3.88 19.86
N PHE A 103 -4.90 4.20 19.07
CA PHE A 103 -6.17 4.66 19.62
C PHE A 103 -7.29 4.41 18.61
N ASP A 104 -8.42 3.92 19.11
CA ASP A 104 -9.64 3.75 18.33
C ASP A 104 -10.80 4.29 19.19
N SER A 105 -11.47 5.32 18.70
CA SER A 105 -12.56 5.98 19.44
C SER A 105 -13.78 5.10 19.62
N ARG A 106 -13.85 3.97 18.90
CA ARG A 106 -14.96 3.02 18.97
C ARG A 106 -14.58 1.68 19.59
N ALA A 107 -13.39 1.60 20.14
CA ALA A 107 -12.94 0.36 20.77
C ALA A 107 -13.52 0.18 22.17
#